data_78157c236ea0422993e7f83440a3be86
#
_entry.id   78157c236ea0422993e7f83440a3be86
#
_cell.length_a   1.000
_cell.length_b   1.000
_cell.length_c   1.000
_cell.angle_alpha   90.00
_cell.angle_beta   90.00
_cell.angle_gamma   90.00
#
_symmetry.space_group_name_H-M   'P 1'
#
loop_
_entity.id
_entity.type
_entity.pdbx_description
1 polymer ?
#
loop_
_entity_poly.entity_id
_entity_poly.type
_entity_poly.pdbx_seq_one_letter_code
_entity_poly.pdbx_strand_id
1 'polypeptide(L)'
;MASLNKDKASSFSMNKVFKVGLIGCGHIAETYFRGHQYFNNFKIIACADINQKAADKCAKLYNIKSKTVNELLNDKEIDAILNLTIPQSHYSVSKRVLNSGKHVYSEKPLATYFEKGKELVALAKKRNFILAMHQTLF
;
A
#
# COMPACT_ATOMS: atom_id res chain seq x y z
N MET A 1 -15.80 -18.13 -29.23
CA MET A 1 -15.07 -18.71 -28.07
C MET A 1 -13.85 -17.84 -27.81
N ALA A 2 -13.88 -17.05 -26.74
CA ALA A 2 -12.71 -16.27 -26.35
C ALA A 2 -11.70 -17.22 -25.69
N SER A 3 -10.52 -17.40 -26.31
CA SER A 3 -9.41 -18.10 -25.67
C SER A 3 -8.94 -17.27 -24.49
N LEU A 4 -9.13 -17.80 -23.30
CA LEU A 4 -8.51 -17.28 -22.07
C LEU A 4 -6.99 -17.32 -22.28
N ASN A 5 -6.41 -16.15 -22.41
CA ASN A 5 -4.96 -15.99 -22.48
C ASN A 5 -4.37 -16.42 -21.14
N LYS A 6 -3.97 -17.68 -21.05
CA LYS A 6 -3.30 -18.30 -19.89
C LYS A 6 -1.88 -17.76 -19.66
N ASP A 7 -1.37 -16.88 -20.53
CA ASP A 7 0.05 -16.54 -20.58
C ASP A 7 0.45 -15.33 -19.74
N LYS A 8 -0.50 -14.68 -19.03
CA LYS A 8 -0.17 -13.57 -18.11
C LYS A 8 -0.05 -13.95 -16.64
N ALA A 9 -0.39 -15.18 -16.28
CA ALA A 9 -0.28 -15.66 -14.89
C ALA A 9 1.10 -16.22 -14.52
N SER A 10 2.01 -16.38 -15.48
CA SER A 10 3.27 -17.12 -15.28
C SER A 10 4.51 -16.29 -14.96
N SER A 11 4.39 -14.97 -14.75
CA SER A 11 5.56 -14.13 -14.42
C SER A 11 5.62 -13.65 -12.97
N PHE A 12 4.90 -14.27 -12.05
CA PHE A 12 5.20 -14.12 -10.63
C PHE A 12 6.46 -14.95 -10.34
N SER A 13 7.62 -14.33 -10.52
CA SER A 13 8.88 -14.92 -10.06
C SER A 13 8.75 -15.16 -8.55
N MET A 14 8.77 -16.40 -8.13
CA MET A 14 8.69 -16.82 -6.72
C MET A 14 9.80 -16.23 -5.84
N ASN A 15 10.78 -15.54 -6.43
CA ASN A 15 11.93 -14.94 -5.77
C ASN A 15 11.91 -13.40 -5.76
N LYS A 16 10.84 -12.75 -6.22
CA LYS A 16 10.77 -11.29 -6.16
C LYS A 16 10.41 -10.81 -4.76
N VAL A 17 11.29 -10.03 -4.15
CA VAL A 17 10.97 -9.28 -2.92
C VAL A 17 10.21 -8.02 -3.30
N PHE A 18 8.95 -7.88 -2.86
CA PHE A 18 8.15 -6.69 -3.06
C PHE A 18 8.71 -5.52 -2.24
N LYS A 19 8.92 -4.40 -2.87
CA LYS A 19 9.30 -3.15 -2.20
C LYS A 19 8.05 -2.36 -1.87
N VAL A 20 7.88 -2.07 -0.60
CA VAL A 20 6.67 -1.49 -0.05
C VAL A 20 6.97 -0.12 0.53
N GLY A 21 6.11 0.85 0.22
CA GLY A 21 6.05 2.13 0.89
C GLY A 21 4.93 2.15 1.92
N LEU A 22 5.06 2.99 2.94
CA LEU A 22 4.07 3.14 4.00
C LEU A 22 3.62 4.60 4.06
N ILE A 23 2.31 4.83 4.04
CA ILE A 23 1.71 6.16 4.23
C ILE A 23 0.91 6.16 5.53
N GLY A 24 1.28 7.04 6.45
CA GLY A 24 0.72 7.14 7.78
C GLY A 24 1.63 6.54 8.85
N CYS A 25 2.40 7.39 9.52
CA CYS A 25 3.42 7.01 10.50
C CYS A 25 2.91 7.13 11.95
N GLY A 26 1.64 6.77 12.19
CA GLY A 26 1.03 6.74 13.51
C GLY A 26 1.31 5.44 14.27
N HIS A 27 0.57 5.18 15.34
CA HIS A 27 0.80 4.02 16.22
C HIS A 27 0.72 2.68 15.52
N ILE A 28 -0.19 2.51 14.55
CA ILE A 28 -0.36 1.24 13.84
C ILE A 28 0.85 0.88 12.98
N ALA A 29 1.63 1.88 12.55
CA ALA A 29 2.83 1.65 11.75
C ALA A 29 3.83 0.74 12.47
N GLU A 30 3.99 0.87 13.78
CA GLU A 30 4.88 0.03 14.58
C GLU A 30 4.52 -1.46 14.44
N THR A 31 3.23 -1.79 14.46
CA THR A 31 2.76 -3.17 14.30
C THR A 31 3.19 -3.75 12.96
N TYR A 32 3.09 -2.97 11.89
CA TYR A 32 3.52 -3.40 10.56
C TYR A 32 5.04 -3.54 10.45
N PHE A 33 5.81 -2.64 11.05
CA PHE A 33 7.26 -2.76 11.08
C PHE A 33 7.75 -3.95 11.89
N ARG A 34 7.09 -4.26 13.01
CA ARG A 34 7.40 -5.48 13.77
C ARG A 34 7.03 -6.74 13.00
N GLY A 35 5.87 -6.72 12.34
CA GLY A 35 5.35 -7.88 11.60
C GLY A 35 6.18 -8.21 10.35
N HIS A 36 6.62 -7.20 9.60
CA HIS A 36 7.27 -7.45 8.30
C HIS A 36 8.58 -8.24 8.39
N GLN A 37 9.29 -8.18 9.51
CA GLN A 37 10.53 -8.93 9.72
C GLN A 37 10.34 -10.45 9.73
N TYR A 38 9.09 -10.93 9.88
CA TYR A 38 8.77 -12.36 9.82
C TYR A 38 8.49 -12.85 8.39
N PHE A 39 8.52 -11.95 7.40
CA PHE A 39 8.25 -12.27 6.00
C PHE A 39 9.47 -11.96 5.15
N ASN A 40 9.82 -12.89 4.26
CA ASN A 40 10.96 -12.75 3.37
C ASN A 40 10.60 -12.24 1.97
N ASN A 41 9.30 -12.13 1.67
CA ASN A 41 8.80 -11.82 0.34
C ASN A 41 8.47 -10.33 0.12
N PHE A 42 8.51 -9.50 1.17
CA PHE A 42 8.37 -8.05 1.02
C PHE A 42 9.24 -7.28 2.01
N LYS A 43 9.56 -6.04 1.67
CA LYS A 43 10.36 -5.15 2.50
C LYS A 43 9.80 -3.73 2.46
N ILE A 44 9.59 -3.13 3.63
CA ILE A 44 9.23 -1.72 3.75
C ILE A 44 10.52 -0.90 3.58
N ILE A 45 10.57 -0.05 2.55
CA ILE A 45 11.78 0.70 2.18
C ILE A 45 11.67 2.21 2.35
N ALA A 46 10.46 2.72 2.46
CA ALA A 46 10.22 4.15 2.62
C ALA A 46 8.88 4.41 3.32
N CYS A 47 8.76 5.56 3.95
CA CYS A 47 7.53 6.03 4.55
C CYS A 47 7.24 7.49 4.22
N ALA A 48 5.97 7.87 4.31
CA ALA A 48 5.48 9.23 4.18
C ALA A 48 4.36 9.49 5.19
N ASP A 49 4.20 10.73 5.55
CA ASP A 49 3.10 11.22 6.39
C ASP A 49 2.79 12.66 6.01
N ILE A 50 1.57 13.12 6.20
CA ILE A 50 1.21 14.53 6.02
C ILE A 50 2.02 15.42 6.97
N ASN A 51 2.37 14.90 8.14
CA ASN A 51 3.30 15.49 9.07
C ASN A 51 4.72 14.99 8.75
N GLN A 52 5.53 15.80 8.07
CA GLN A 52 6.89 15.42 7.67
C GLN A 52 7.77 15.02 8.86
N LYS A 53 7.61 15.66 10.00
CA LYS A 53 8.37 15.29 11.22
C LYS A 53 8.04 13.87 11.69
N ALA A 54 6.78 13.45 11.54
CA ALA A 54 6.38 12.07 11.86
C ALA A 54 7.02 11.06 10.89
N ALA A 55 7.05 11.38 9.60
CA ALA A 55 7.74 10.56 8.59
C ALA A 55 9.24 10.46 8.87
N ASP A 56 9.90 11.56 9.18
CA ASP A 56 11.34 11.61 9.47
C ASP A 56 11.70 10.79 10.73
N LYS A 57 10.90 10.92 11.77
CA LYS A 57 11.07 10.13 13.00
C LYS A 57 10.91 8.63 12.74
N CYS A 58 9.88 8.25 12.00
CA CYS A 58 9.60 6.88 11.60
C CYS A 58 10.76 6.31 10.76
N ALA A 59 11.20 7.06 9.76
CA ALA A 59 12.30 6.67 8.88
C ALA A 59 13.60 6.43 9.63
N LYS A 60 13.92 7.30 10.59
CA LYS A 60 15.10 7.17 11.45
C LYS A 60 15.01 5.93 12.34
N LEU A 61 13.83 5.69 12.95
CA LEU A 61 13.61 4.56 13.86
C LEU A 61 13.78 3.21 13.17
N TYR A 62 13.30 3.09 11.93
CA TYR A 62 13.29 1.83 11.18
C TYR A 62 14.35 1.76 10.08
N ASN A 63 15.24 2.74 10.00
CA ASN A 63 16.33 2.82 9.02
C ASN A 63 15.84 2.68 7.57
N ILE A 64 14.82 3.45 7.22
CA ILE A 64 14.22 3.54 5.89
C ILE A 64 14.22 4.99 5.40
N LYS A 65 13.79 5.21 4.16
CA LYS A 65 13.74 6.56 3.58
C LYS A 65 12.48 7.30 4.02
N SER A 66 12.63 8.56 4.43
CA SER A 66 11.53 9.51 4.58
C SER A 66 11.29 10.19 3.23
N LYS A 67 10.03 10.25 2.81
CA LYS A 67 9.59 10.87 1.56
C LYS A 67 8.31 11.67 1.79
N THR A 68 8.04 12.63 0.93
CA THR A 68 6.68 13.17 0.80
C THR A 68 5.77 12.11 0.16
N VAL A 69 4.46 12.26 0.33
CA VAL A 69 3.49 11.34 -0.31
C VAL A 69 3.67 11.33 -1.83
N ASN A 70 3.89 12.50 -2.44
CA ASN A 70 4.10 12.58 -3.89
C ASN A 70 5.37 11.85 -4.34
N GLU A 71 6.47 12.03 -3.65
CA GLU A 71 7.73 11.32 -3.93
C GLU A 71 7.56 9.82 -3.79
N LEU A 72 6.85 9.37 -2.74
CA LEU A 72 6.58 7.96 -2.50
C LEU A 72 5.75 7.35 -3.64
N LEU A 73 4.71 8.04 -4.08
CA LEU A 73 3.83 7.57 -5.16
C LEU A 73 4.52 7.59 -6.54
N ASN A 74 5.49 8.48 -6.74
CA ASN A 74 6.27 8.56 -7.99
C ASN A 74 7.49 7.64 -8.00
N ASP A 75 7.83 7.01 -6.90
CA ASP A 75 8.98 6.11 -6.81
C ASP A 75 8.70 4.79 -7.54
N LYS A 76 9.42 4.57 -8.64
CA LYS A 76 9.27 3.37 -9.48
C LYS A 76 9.80 2.10 -8.82
N GLU A 77 10.61 2.21 -7.78
CA GLU A 77 11.07 1.04 -7.03
C GLU A 77 10.01 0.46 -6.12
N ILE A 78 8.95 1.23 -5.79
CA ILE A 78 7.89 0.81 -4.88
C ILE A 78 6.79 0.10 -5.67
N ASP A 79 6.53 -1.14 -5.31
CA ASP A 79 5.52 -1.99 -5.93
C ASP A 79 4.13 -1.81 -5.30
N ALA A 80 4.09 -1.61 -3.99
CA ALA A 80 2.86 -1.54 -3.20
C ALA A 80 2.95 -0.51 -2.08
N ILE A 81 1.81 -0.04 -1.64
CA ILE A 81 1.67 0.91 -0.52
C ILE A 81 0.82 0.31 0.60
N LEU A 82 1.31 0.43 1.83
CA LEU A 82 0.51 0.28 3.04
C LEU A 82 -0.15 1.61 3.37
N ASN A 83 -1.47 1.67 3.29
CA ASN A 83 -2.26 2.85 3.66
C ASN A 83 -2.68 2.73 5.12
N LEU A 84 -1.93 3.33 6.02
CA LEU A 84 -2.13 3.35 7.47
C LEU A 84 -2.57 4.73 7.96
N THR A 85 -3.20 5.50 7.09
CA THR A 85 -3.75 6.82 7.42
C THR A 85 -4.99 6.69 8.30
N ILE A 86 -5.58 7.80 8.68
CA ILE A 86 -6.86 7.82 9.41
C ILE A 86 -8.01 7.36 8.50
N PRO A 87 -9.12 6.82 9.03
CA PRO A 87 -10.24 6.30 8.24
C PRO A 87 -10.78 7.28 7.18
N GLN A 88 -10.86 8.56 7.50
CA GLN A 88 -11.35 9.59 6.58
C GLN A 88 -10.46 9.77 5.34
N SER A 89 -9.20 9.39 5.43
CA SER A 89 -8.22 9.51 4.34
C SER A 89 -8.04 8.22 3.55
N HIS A 90 -8.57 7.08 4.01
CA HIS A 90 -8.34 5.77 3.38
C HIS A 90 -8.73 5.77 1.90
N TYR A 91 -9.92 6.27 1.58
CA TYR A 91 -10.40 6.33 0.20
C TYR A 91 -9.49 7.20 -0.69
N SER A 92 -9.24 8.43 -0.29
CA SER A 92 -8.49 9.38 -1.11
C SER A 92 -7.04 8.93 -1.33
N VAL A 93 -6.40 8.40 -0.31
CA VAL A 93 -5.04 7.88 -0.38
C VAL A 93 -4.99 6.62 -1.25
N SER A 94 -5.87 5.64 -1.02
CA SER A 94 -5.92 4.40 -1.82
C SER A 94 -6.19 4.68 -3.30
N LYS A 95 -7.08 5.63 -3.60
CA LYS A 95 -7.34 6.08 -4.97
C LYS A 95 -6.08 6.64 -5.64
N ARG A 96 -5.33 7.50 -4.94
CA ARG A 96 -4.06 8.04 -5.44
C ARG A 96 -3.03 6.95 -5.67
N VAL A 97 -2.93 5.96 -4.76
CA VAL A 97 -2.03 4.82 -4.90
C VAL A 97 -2.34 4.03 -6.17
N LEU A 98 -3.59 3.63 -6.36
CA LEU A 98 -4.03 2.90 -7.55
C LEU A 98 -3.77 3.69 -8.84
N ASN A 99 -4.03 5.00 -8.82
CA ASN A 99 -3.76 5.88 -9.97
C ASN A 99 -2.27 6.07 -10.24
N SER A 100 -1.41 5.91 -9.25
CA SER A 100 0.05 5.96 -9.43
C SER A 100 0.65 4.66 -9.98
N GLY A 101 -0.17 3.63 -10.18
CA GLY A 101 0.27 2.35 -10.71
C GLY A 101 0.91 1.43 -9.67
N LYS A 102 0.35 1.40 -8.46
CA LYS A 102 0.84 0.56 -7.37
C LYS A 102 -0.32 -0.22 -6.72
N HIS A 103 0.01 -1.39 -6.21
CA HIS A 103 -0.89 -2.14 -5.33
C HIS A 103 -1.11 -1.38 -4.02
N VAL A 104 -2.26 -1.58 -3.39
CA VAL A 104 -2.56 -0.99 -2.08
C VAL A 104 -3.11 -2.01 -1.09
N TYR A 105 -2.57 -1.98 0.10
CA TYR A 105 -3.11 -2.63 1.29
C TYR A 105 -3.53 -1.54 2.27
N SER A 106 -4.81 -1.45 2.57
CA SER A 106 -5.35 -0.42 3.46
C SER A 106 -5.76 -1.00 4.81
N GLU A 107 -5.57 -0.21 5.87
CA GLU A 107 -6.25 -0.46 7.13
C GLU A 107 -7.78 -0.33 6.96
N LYS A 108 -8.51 -0.97 7.84
CA LYS A 108 -9.98 -0.91 7.89
C LYS A 108 -10.44 0.45 8.47
N PRO A 109 -11.57 0.97 8.03
CA PRO A 109 -12.40 0.54 6.91
C PRO A 109 -11.80 0.97 5.57
N LEU A 110 -12.12 0.26 4.50
CA LEU A 110 -11.65 0.59 3.15
C LEU A 110 -12.04 2.01 2.73
N ALA A 111 -13.23 2.39 3.08
CA ALA A 111 -13.77 3.74 2.95
C ALA A 111 -14.85 3.97 4.02
N THR A 112 -15.15 5.23 4.32
CA THR A 112 -16.20 5.58 5.30
C THR A 112 -17.61 5.51 4.71
N TYR A 113 -17.73 5.46 3.38
CA TYR A 113 -18.99 5.32 2.67
C TYR A 113 -18.93 4.14 1.69
N PHE A 114 -20.02 3.38 1.63
CA PHE A 114 -20.11 2.18 0.78
C PHE A 114 -19.82 2.46 -0.70
N GLU A 115 -20.39 3.55 -1.24
CA GLU A 115 -20.17 3.92 -2.65
C GLU A 115 -18.70 4.23 -2.96
N LYS A 116 -17.96 4.80 -2.03
CA LYS A 116 -16.54 5.06 -2.16
C LYS A 116 -15.71 3.76 -2.14
N GLY A 117 -16.10 2.80 -1.33
CA GLY A 117 -15.50 1.46 -1.35
C GLY A 117 -15.72 0.75 -2.68
N LYS A 118 -16.93 0.81 -3.22
CA LYS A 118 -17.25 0.26 -4.55
C LYS A 118 -16.39 0.91 -5.65
N GLU A 119 -16.24 2.22 -5.60
CA GLU A 119 -15.41 2.98 -6.56
C GLU A 119 -13.95 2.50 -6.55
N LEU A 120 -13.37 2.27 -5.36
CA LEU A 120 -12.01 1.76 -5.23
C LEU A 120 -11.87 0.35 -5.82
N VAL A 121 -12.81 -0.54 -5.54
CA VAL A 121 -12.81 -1.90 -6.09
C VAL A 121 -12.87 -1.87 -7.62
N ALA A 122 -13.75 -1.05 -8.19
CA ALA A 122 -13.86 -0.89 -9.64
C ALA A 122 -12.57 -0.32 -10.25
N LEU A 123 -11.96 0.67 -9.60
CA LEU A 123 -10.70 1.27 -10.04
C LEU A 123 -9.56 0.26 -10.03
N ALA A 124 -9.43 -0.53 -8.96
CA ALA A 124 -8.41 -1.56 -8.85
C ALA A 124 -8.54 -2.60 -9.97
N LYS A 125 -9.75 -3.06 -10.26
CA LYS A 125 -10.03 -3.98 -11.38
C LYS A 125 -9.68 -3.37 -12.72
N LYS A 126 -10.13 -2.13 -12.98
CA LYS A 126 -9.87 -1.41 -14.23
C LYS A 126 -8.38 -1.24 -14.50
N ARG A 127 -7.61 -0.94 -13.47
CA ARG A 127 -6.17 -0.71 -13.57
C ARG A 127 -5.32 -1.96 -13.38
N ASN A 128 -5.93 -3.09 -13.07
CA ASN A 128 -5.26 -4.37 -12.83
C ASN A 128 -4.24 -4.32 -11.68
N PHE A 129 -4.62 -3.67 -10.58
CA PHE A 129 -3.86 -3.65 -9.32
C PHE A 129 -4.64 -4.35 -8.21
N ILE A 130 -3.90 -4.84 -7.22
CA ILE A 130 -4.48 -5.47 -6.03
C ILE A 130 -4.88 -4.38 -5.05
N LEU A 131 -6.12 -4.45 -4.59
CA LEU A 131 -6.65 -3.72 -3.45
C LEU A 131 -6.95 -4.73 -2.35
N ALA A 132 -6.22 -4.66 -1.26
CA ALA A 132 -6.42 -5.48 -0.09
C ALA A 132 -6.75 -4.61 1.13
N MET A 133 -7.43 -5.17 2.10
CA MET A 133 -7.80 -4.49 3.35
C MET A 133 -7.55 -5.39 4.53
N HIS A 134 -7.06 -4.82 5.62
CA HIS A 134 -6.98 -5.52 6.89
C HIS A 134 -8.37 -5.94 7.35
N GLN A 135 -8.54 -7.20 7.68
CA GLN A 135 -9.76 -7.73 8.24
C GLN A 135 -9.45 -8.46 9.54
N THR A 136 -9.99 -7.95 10.63
CA THR A 136 -9.92 -8.65 11.90
C THR A 136 -11.01 -9.72 11.91
N LEU A 137 -10.60 -10.97 12.03
CA LEU A 137 -11.52 -12.06 12.31
C LEU A 137 -11.81 -12.07 13.82
N PHE A 138 -13.05 -11.97 14.17
CA PHE A 138 -13.50 -12.12 15.56
C PHE A 138 -13.86 -13.57 15.83
#